data_3b136d2d043e01b2394b27f56326e204
#
_entry.id   3b136d2d043e01b2394b27f56326e204
#
_cell.length_a   1.000
_cell.length_b   1.000
_cell.length_c   1.000
_cell.angle_alpha   90.00
_cell.angle_beta   90.00
_cell.angle_gamma   90.00
#
_symmetry.space_group_name_H-M   'P 1'
#
loop_
_entity.id
_entity.type
_entity.pdbx_description
1 polymer ?
#
loop_
_entity_poly.entity_id
_entity_poly.type
_entity_poly.pdbx_seq_one_letter_code
_entity_poly.pdbx_strand_id
1 'polypeptide(L)'
;MAAQVLSGSGNVSYTNSTGQNVRLVINYLKIDQALATMSFQGVTVSVTQGKVYGKFRDAVASSSNVPVEIALANGETFSITGSTASTNVEGYNIIIIPEAG
;
A
#
# COMPACT_ATOMS: atom_id res chain seq x y z
N MET A 1 8.71 18.33 -0.75
CA MET A 1 7.80 18.03 0.37
C MET A 1 8.48 17.11 1.36
N ALA A 2 8.03 17.11 2.58
CA ALA A 2 8.52 16.18 3.59
C ALA A 2 7.85 14.83 3.43
N ALA A 3 8.47 13.79 3.97
CA ALA A 3 7.85 12.47 4.00
C ALA A 3 6.56 12.53 4.83
N GLN A 4 5.59 11.73 4.44
CA GLN A 4 4.29 11.67 5.09
C GLN A 4 3.98 10.23 5.46
N VAL A 5 3.06 10.04 6.40
CA VAL A 5 2.60 8.70 6.79
C VAL A 5 1.11 8.63 6.56
N LEU A 6 0.69 7.58 5.89
CA LEU A 6 -0.71 7.28 5.66
C LEU A 6 -1.01 6.03 6.47
N SER A 7 -1.88 6.12 7.46
CA SER A 7 -2.18 4.99 8.32
C SER A 7 -3.66 4.96 8.69
N GLY A 8 -4.14 3.77 9.01
CA GLY A 8 -5.54 3.59 9.38
C GLY A 8 -5.99 2.16 9.17
N SER A 9 -7.30 1.99 9.01
CA SER A 9 -7.92 0.71 8.70
C SER A 9 -8.98 0.93 7.64
N GLY A 10 -9.40 -0.15 7.01
CA GLY A 10 -10.36 -0.07 5.92
C GLY A 10 -9.66 0.18 4.58
N ASN A 11 -10.45 0.42 3.55
CA ASN A 11 -9.90 0.68 2.22
C ASN A 11 -9.09 1.96 2.22
N VAL A 12 -8.06 1.98 1.41
CA VAL A 12 -7.19 3.16 1.29
C VAL A 12 -7.04 3.53 -0.17
N SER A 13 -7.00 4.81 -0.43
CA SER A 13 -6.73 5.34 -1.77
C SER A 13 -5.88 6.59 -1.62
N TYR A 14 -4.79 6.64 -2.36
CA TYR A 14 -3.90 7.80 -2.33
C TYR A 14 -3.55 8.20 -3.76
N THR A 15 -3.85 9.43 -4.12
CA THR A 15 -3.48 9.99 -5.42
C THR A 15 -2.28 10.91 -5.23
N ASN A 16 -1.23 10.65 -5.97
CA ASN A 16 -0.04 11.49 -5.90
C ASN A 16 -0.29 12.81 -6.66
N SER A 17 -0.56 13.86 -5.91
CA SER A 17 -0.75 15.19 -6.47
C SER A 17 0.34 16.16 -6.03
N THR A 18 1.51 15.64 -5.72
CA THR A 18 2.60 16.44 -5.18
C THR A 18 3.34 17.26 -6.24
N GLY A 19 3.15 16.94 -7.49
CA GLY A 19 3.91 17.56 -8.57
C GLY A 19 5.21 16.83 -8.88
N GLN A 20 5.50 15.75 -8.16
CA GLN A 20 6.72 14.97 -8.39
C GLN A 20 6.43 13.50 -8.12
N ASN A 21 7.32 12.64 -8.52
CA ASN A 21 7.18 11.21 -8.23
C ASN A 21 7.42 10.99 -6.74
N VAL A 22 6.75 9.98 -6.19
CA VAL A 22 6.96 9.60 -4.80
C VAL A 22 7.21 8.10 -4.73
N ARG A 23 7.79 7.66 -3.64
CA ARG A 23 7.92 6.25 -3.35
C ARG A 23 7.05 5.95 -2.13
N LEU A 24 6.23 4.91 -2.26
CA LEU A 24 5.43 4.42 -1.15
C LEU A 24 6.17 3.24 -0.54
N VAL A 25 6.36 3.28 0.76
CA VAL A 25 6.98 2.17 1.49
C VAL A 25 5.91 1.62 2.44
N ILE A 26 5.48 0.40 2.18
CA ILE A 26 4.52 -0.25 3.05
C ILE A 26 5.27 -0.75 4.27
N ASN A 27 5.02 -0.10 5.39
CA ASN A 27 5.63 -0.47 6.66
C ASN A 27 4.80 -1.54 7.38
N TYR A 28 3.50 -1.54 7.16
CA TYR A 28 2.59 -2.52 7.74
C TYR A 28 1.33 -2.60 6.89
N LEU A 29 0.90 -3.81 6.62
CA LEU A 29 -0.38 -4.06 5.96
C LEU A 29 -0.87 -5.42 6.41
N LYS A 30 -2.09 -5.49 6.92
CA LYS A 30 -2.70 -6.75 7.29
C LYS A 30 -4.11 -6.82 6.76
N ILE A 31 -4.43 -7.93 6.13
CA ILE A 31 -5.77 -8.23 5.63
C ILE A 31 -6.39 -9.25 6.58
N ASP A 32 -7.56 -8.92 7.11
CA ASP A 32 -8.19 -9.73 8.15
C ASP A 32 -9.04 -10.86 7.59
N GLN A 33 -9.83 -10.61 6.59
CA GLN A 33 -10.73 -11.62 6.02
C GLN A 33 -10.68 -11.52 4.52
N ALA A 34 -10.87 -12.59 3.82
CA ALA A 34 -10.93 -12.62 2.37
C ALA A 34 -9.74 -11.91 1.71
N LEU A 35 -9.76 -11.81 0.44
CA LEU A 35 -8.71 -11.16 -0.32
C LEU A 35 -8.93 -9.65 -0.37
N ALA A 36 -7.86 -8.90 -0.52
CA ALA A 36 -7.92 -7.51 -0.91
C ALA A 36 -7.17 -7.35 -2.22
N THR A 37 -7.41 -6.25 -2.89
CA THR A 37 -6.74 -5.92 -4.15
C THR A 37 -5.92 -4.65 -3.97
N MET A 38 -4.66 -4.72 -4.33
CA MET A 38 -3.77 -3.57 -4.36
C MET A 38 -3.62 -3.14 -5.82
N SER A 39 -3.82 -1.86 -6.10
CA SER A 39 -3.71 -1.34 -7.47
C SER A 39 -2.84 -0.10 -7.50
N PHE A 40 -1.99 0.00 -8.51
CA PHE A 40 -1.15 1.17 -8.75
C PHE A 40 -0.63 1.14 -10.19
N GLN A 41 -0.73 2.25 -10.87
CA GLN A 41 -0.15 2.43 -12.22
C GLN A 41 -0.48 1.29 -13.20
N GLY A 42 -1.75 0.85 -13.19
CA GLY A 42 -2.18 -0.21 -14.10
C GLY A 42 -1.87 -1.62 -13.64
N VAL A 43 -1.20 -1.76 -12.51
CA VAL A 43 -0.87 -3.08 -11.93
C VAL A 43 -1.87 -3.41 -10.86
N THR A 44 -2.34 -4.65 -10.84
CA THR A 44 -3.27 -5.14 -9.83
C THR A 44 -2.69 -6.40 -9.19
N VAL A 45 -2.67 -6.41 -7.87
CA VAL A 45 -2.10 -7.51 -7.09
C VAL A 45 -3.10 -7.98 -6.05
N SER A 46 -3.24 -9.30 -5.89
CA SER A 46 -4.07 -9.86 -4.82
C SER A 46 -3.27 -9.96 -3.53
N VAL A 47 -3.86 -9.50 -2.44
CA VAL A 47 -3.23 -9.54 -1.12
C VAL A 47 -3.97 -10.56 -0.27
N THR A 48 -3.26 -11.54 0.24
CA THR A 48 -3.84 -12.70 0.92
C THR A 48 -4.18 -12.38 2.38
N GLN A 49 -5.32 -12.89 2.82
CA GLN A 49 -5.73 -12.71 4.21
C GLN A 49 -4.76 -13.38 5.18
N GLY A 50 -4.76 -12.91 6.40
CA GLY A 50 -4.06 -13.55 7.50
C GLY A 50 -2.56 -13.32 7.53
N LYS A 51 -2.03 -12.59 6.56
CA LYS A 51 -0.61 -12.30 6.50
C LYS A 51 -0.34 -10.85 6.79
N VAL A 52 0.84 -10.60 7.34
CA VAL A 52 1.31 -9.24 7.59
C VAL A 52 2.42 -8.96 6.58
N TYR A 53 2.29 -7.84 5.87
CA TYR A 53 3.27 -7.40 4.90
C TYR A 53 3.94 -6.13 5.40
N GLY A 54 5.19 -5.94 5.09
CA GLY A 54 5.87 -4.72 5.44
C GLY A 54 7.36 -4.78 5.19
N LYS A 55 7.92 -3.66 4.76
CA LYS A 55 9.33 -3.55 4.41
C LYS A 55 10.26 -3.89 5.56
N PHE A 56 9.87 -3.47 6.76
CA PHE A 56 10.72 -3.60 7.93
C PHE A 56 10.29 -4.70 8.89
N ARG A 57 9.43 -5.59 8.44
CA ARG A 57 8.97 -6.69 9.29
C ARG A 57 9.60 -8.00 8.86
N ASP A 58 9.99 -8.78 9.84
CA ASP A 58 10.65 -10.02 9.58
C ASP A 58 9.79 -11.10 9.02
N ALA A 59 8.58 -11.10 9.39
CA ALA A 59 7.73 -12.19 9.10
C ALA A 59 7.10 -12.07 7.82
N VAL A 60 7.15 -12.53 6.89
CA VAL A 60 6.28 -12.60 5.84
C VAL A 60 6.39 -11.78 4.74
N ALA A 61 7.00 -10.77 5.05
CA ALA A 61 7.02 -9.75 4.17
C ALA A 61 7.17 -10.04 2.78
N SER A 62 7.77 -10.94 2.43
CA SER A 62 8.11 -11.05 1.07
C SER A 62 7.38 -12.12 0.35
N SER A 63 6.13 -12.17 0.55
CA SER A 63 5.36 -12.82 -0.44
C SER A 63 5.70 -12.16 -1.76
N SER A 64 6.16 -12.92 -2.67
CA SER A 64 6.78 -12.42 -3.88
C SER A 64 5.89 -11.58 -4.77
N ASN A 65 4.59 -11.59 -4.55
CA ASN A 65 3.69 -10.85 -5.42
C ASN A 65 3.05 -9.63 -4.79
N VAL A 66 3.39 -9.31 -3.54
CA VAL A 66 2.88 -8.09 -2.91
C VAL A 66 4.07 -7.16 -2.68
N PRO A 67 4.20 -6.12 -3.50
CA PRO A 67 5.33 -5.21 -3.34
C PRO A 67 5.19 -4.39 -2.06
N VAL A 68 6.30 -4.14 -1.41
CA VAL A 68 6.35 -3.31 -0.21
C VAL A 68 7.03 -1.97 -0.47
N GLU A 69 7.53 -1.76 -1.67
CA GLU A 69 8.01 -0.48 -2.14
C GLU A 69 7.46 -0.24 -3.53
N ILE A 70 6.86 0.91 -3.75
CA ILE A 70 6.18 1.23 -5.00
C ILE A 70 6.56 2.63 -5.42
N ALA A 71 7.05 2.77 -6.64
CA ALA A 71 7.25 4.08 -7.24
C ALA A 71 5.91 4.53 -7.80
N LEU A 72 5.44 5.70 -7.40
CA LEU A 72 4.16 6.24 -7.84
C LEU A 72 4.37 7.57 -8.52
N ALA A 73 4.11 7.62 -9.82
CA ALA A 73 4.29 8.83 -10.60
C ALA A 73 3.26 9.89 -10.22
N ASN A 74 3.60 11.15 -10.45
CA ASN A 74 2.67 12.23 -10.22
C ASN A 74 1.40 12.01 -11.05
N GLY A 75 0.26 12.15 -10.41
CA GLY A 75 -1.04 11.93 -11.03
C GLY A 75 -1.60 10.53 -10.88
N GLU A 76 -0.80 9.58 -10.44
CA GLU A 76 -1.23 8.20 -10.32
C GLU A 76 -1.84 7.91 -8.95
N THR A 77 -2.68 6.89 -8.89
CA THR A 77 -3.39 6.51 -7.67
C THR A 77 -2.97 5.12 -7.22
N PHE A 78 -2.72 5.00 -5.93
CA PHE A 78 -2.50 3.73 -5.26
C PHE A 78 -3.73 3.43 -4.40
N SER A 79 -4.20 2.20 -4.42
CA SER A 79 -5.34 1.82 -3.58
C SER A 79 -5.20 0.40 -3.06
N ILE A 80 -5.84 0.14 -1.92
CA ILE A 80 -6.03 -1.22 -1.40
C ILE A 80 -7.51 -1.32 -1.05
N THR A 81 -8.19 -2.26 -1.67
CA THR A 81 -9.64 -2.42 -1.54
C THR A 81 -9.97 -3.85 -1.14
N GLY A 82 -10.71 -4.00 -0.06
CA GLY A 82 -11.18 -5.31 0.38
C GLY A 82 -12.22 -5.88 -0.59
N SER A 83 -12.19 -7.17 -0.81
CA SER A 83 -13.04 -7.81 -1.79
C SER A 83 -14.51 -7.90 -1.37
N THR A 84 -14.79 -7.90 -0.08
CA THR A 84 -16.16 -8.03 0.41
C THR A 84 -16.62 -6.82 1.21
N ALA A 85 -15.72 -6.16 1.91
CA ALA A 85 -16.04 -5.00 2.72
C ALA A 85 -14.77 -4.23 3.05
N SER A 86 -14.92 -2.97 3.40
CA SER A 86 -13.75 -2.16 3.77
C SER A 86 -13.03 -2.70 5.00
N THR A 87 -13.72 -3.49 5.83
CA THR A 87 -13.12 -4.08 7.02
C THR A 87 -12.16 -5.22 6.70
N ASN A 88 -12.08 -5.66 5.46
CA ASN A 88 -11.09 -6.65 5.07
C ASN A 88 -9.68 -6.16 5.32
N VAL A 89 -9.47 -4.87 5.24
CA VAL A 89 -8.16 -4.28 5.52
C VAL A 89 -8.12 -3.94 7.01
N GLU A 90 -7.48 -4.80 7.79
CA GLU A 90 -7.43 -4.62 9.24
C GLU A 90 -6.63 -3.38 9.61
N GLY A 91 -5.51 -3.16 8.94
CA GLY A 91 -4.71 -1.97 9.20
C GLY A 91 -3.61 -1.79 8.18
N TYR A 92 -3.16 -0.54 8.05
CA TYR A 92 -2.06 -0.21 7.16
C TYR A 92 -1.25 0.95 7.74
N ASN A 93 0.02 0.99 7.37
CA ASN A 93 0.90 2.12 7.65
C ASN A 93 1.84 2.23 6.44
N ILE A 94 1.71 3.31 5.70
CA ILE A 94 2.44 3.52 4.46
C ILE A 94 3.18 4.84 4.54
N ILE A 95 4.48 4.79 4.28
CA ILE A 95 5.31 5.99 4.29
C ILE A 95 5.41 6.48 2.86
N ILE A 96 5.13 7.76 2.66
CA ILE A 96 5.18 8.41 1.35
C ILE A 96 6.42 9.27 1.32
N ILE A 97 7.37 8.92 0.46
CA ILE A 97 8.67 9.60 0.40
C ILE A 97 8.80 10.30 -0.94
N PRO A 98 9.02 11.62 -0.95
CA PRO A 98 9.22 12.31 -2.22
C PRO A 98 10.53 11.86 -2.87
N GLU A 99 10.47 11.67 -4.18
CA GLU A 99 11.65 11.32 -4.94
C GLU A 99 12.22 12.60 -5.51
N ALA A 100 13.48 12.85 -5.23
CA ALA A 100 14.13 14.01 -5.77
C ALA A 100 14.31 13.83 -7.27
N GLY A 101 13.94 14.77 -8.02
CA GLY A 101 14.20 14.62 -9.40
C GLY A 101 13.54 15.05 -10.38
#